data_391685673fa56d649f9a3ef8bbc12621
#
_entry.id   391685673fa56d649f9a3ef8bbc12621
#
_cell.length_a   1.000
_cell.length_b   1.000
_cell.length_c   1.000
_cell.angle_alpha   90.00
_cell.angle_beta   90.00
_cell.angle_gamma   90.00
#
_symmetry.space_group_name_H-M   'P 1'
#
loop_
_entity.id
_entity.type
_entity.pdbx_description
1 polymer ?
#
loop_
_entity_poly.entity_id
_entity_poly.type
_entity_poly.pdbx_seq_one_letter_code
_entity_poly.pdbx_strand_id
1 'polypeptide(L)'
;MQQIAEWLEKLGLGQYALRFAENGIDLGVLPELTDEDFDRLGVLLGHRRKMLRAIADLNHAELIAAPVSPHDAERRHLTVMFCDLVGSTALSARLDPEDMWEVIRAYRAACAQVITTYDGAVARFIGDGILAYFGYPRAHEDDAERAVRAGLDVIAAIGKLETRAEEGVAVRIAIASGLVVV
;
A
#
# COMPACT_ATOMS: atom_id res chain seq x y z
N MET A 1 -22.93 11.16 6.51
CA MET A 1 -22.56 12.25 7.43
C MET A 1 -22.36 11.76 8.87
N GLN A 2 -23.23 10.90 9.41
CA GLN A 2 -23.08 10.40 10.79
C GLN A 2 -21.80 9.59 11.03
N GLN A 3 -21.38 8.78 10.05
CA GLN A 3 -20.20 7.92 10.14
C GLN A 3 -18.87 8.69 10.25
N ILE A 4 -18.71 9.81 9.54
CA ILE A 4 -17.49 10.64 9.61
C ILE A 4 -17.36 11.33 10.97
N ALA A 5 -18.48 11.78 11.56
CA ALA A 5 -18.50 12.38 12.88
C ALA A 5 -18.08 11.35 13.95
N GLU A 6 -18.63 10.14 13.91
CA GLU A 6 -18.28 9.03 14.81
C GLU A 6 -16.79 8.64 14.69
N TRP A 7 -16.24 8.65 13.47
CA TRP A 7 -14.83 8.38 13.24
C TRP A 7 -13.93 9.45 13.85
N LEU A 8 -14.28 10.74 13.65
CA LEU A 8 -13.56 11.86 14.25
C LEU A 8 -13.66 11.84 15.77
N GLU A 9 -14.80 11.48 16.35
CA GLU A 9 -14.97 11.34 17.79
C GLU A 9 -14.10 10.23 18.37
N LYS A 10 -14.01 9.05 17.72
CA LYS A 10 -13.11 7.95 18.12
C LYS A 10 -11.65 8.40 18.15
N LEU A 11 -11.27 9.32 17.28
CA LEU A 11 -9.92 9.91 17.26
C LEU A 11 -9.76 11.04 18.30
N GLY A 12 -10.82 11.44 19.02
CA GLY A 12 -10.81 12.61 19.90
C GLY A 12 -10.69 13.93 19.13
N LEU A 13 -11.18 13.95 17.88
CA LEU A 13 -11.09 15.07 16.94
C LEU A 13 -12.47 15.53 16.46
N GLY A 14 -13.53 15.27 17.23
CA GLY A 14 -14.93 15.62 16.94
C GLY A 14 -15.16 17.12 16.66
N GLN A 15 -14.25 17.98 17.12
CA GLN A 15 -14.27 19.42 16.84
C GLN A 15 -14.19 19.77 15.34
N TYR A 16 -13.73 18.86 14.50
CA TYR A 16 -13.65 19.05 13.04
C TYR A 16 -14.86 18.51 12.29
N ALA A 17 -15.79 17.80 12.96
CA ALA A 17 -16.92 17.12 12.32
C ALA A 17 -17.79 18.08 11.49
N LEU A 18 -18.04 19.29 12.00
CA LEU A 18 -18.83 20.29 11.29
C LEU A 18 -18.13 20.74 9.99
N ARG A 19 -16.83 21.00 10.05
CA ARG A 19 -16.04 21.43 8.88
C ARG A 19 -15.98 20.35 7.79
N PHE A 20 -15.87 19.09 8.18
CA PHE A 20 -15.91 17.97 7.25
C PHE A 20 -17.28 17.86 6.59
N ALA A 21 -18.37 18.02 7.35
CA ALA A 21 -19.72 18.01 6.82
C ALA A 21 -19.99 19.18 5.86
N GLU A 22 -19.56 20.39 6.19
CA GLU A 22 -19.70 21.60 5.37
C GLU A 22 -18.94 21.49 4.02
N ASN A 23 -17.83 20.75 3.99
CA ASN A 23 -17.04 20.48 2.79
C ASN A 23 -17.40 19.16 2.08
N GLY A 24 -18.48 18.50 2.50
CA GLY A 24 -18.98 17.29 1.86
C GLY A 24 -18.06 16.08 2.01
N ILE A 25 -17.18 16.08 3.01
CA ILE A 25 -16.22 14.99 3.24
C ILE A 25 -16.90 13.87 4.02
N ASP A 26 -16.99 12.71 3.40
CA ASP A 26 -17.44 11.47 4.00
C ASP A 26 -16.28 10.44 4.12
N LEU A 27 -16.58 9.23 4.60
CA LEU A 27 -15.55 8.19 4.75
C LEU A 27 -14.94 7.76 3.41
N GLY A 28 -15.69 7.84 2.30
CA GLY A 28 -15.21 7.46 0.98
C GLY A 28 -14.19 8.44 0.41
N VAL A 29 -14.27 9.72 0.78
CA VAL A 29 -13.35 10.77 0.33
C VAL A 29 -12.08 10.83 1.19
N LEU A 30 -12.11 10.31 2.43
CA LEU A 30 -10.97 10.37 3.35
C LEU A 30 -9.65 9.87 2.74
N PRO A 31 -9.60 8.75 1.99
CA PRO A 31 -8.36 8.24 1.40
C PRO A 31 -7.71 9.17 0.38
N GLU A 32 -8.49 10.08 -0.21
CA GLU A 32 -8.05 10.99 -1.25
C GLU A 32 -7.53 12.32 -0.69
N LEU A 33 -7.75 12.60 0.62
CA LEU A 33 -7.34 13.84 1.25
C LEU A 33 -5.82 13.92 1.42
N THR A 34 -5.26 15.03 0.97
CA THR A 34 -3.85 15.38 1.12
C THR A 34 -3.59 16.22 2.38
N ASP A 35 -2.33 16.37 2.76
CA ASP A 35 -1.94 17.26 3.89
C ASP A 35 -2.36 18.71 3.62
N GLU A 36 -2.34 19.17 2.34
CA GLU A 36 -2.79 20.49 1.93
C GLU A 36 -4.32 20.68 2.12
N ASP A 37 -5.11 19.62 1.86
CA ASP A 37 -6.56 19.68 2.06
C ASP A 37 -6.89 19.81 3.55
N PHE A 38 -6.18 19.10 4.41
CA PHE A 38 -6.30 19.28 5.86
C PHE A 38 -5.87 20.67 6.33
N ASP A 39 -4.89 21.28 5.66
CA ASP A 39 -4.50 22.67 5.96
C ASP A 39 -5.61 23.66 5.63
N ARG A 40 -6.20 23.52 4.44
CA ARG A 40 -7.35 24.33 4.00
C ARG A 40 -8.56 24.16 4.91
N LEU A 41 -8.76 22.96 5.45
CA LEU A 41 -9.80 22.67 6.45
C LEU A 41 -9.45 23.25 7.84
N GLY A 42 -8.27 23.86 8.00
CA GLY A 42 -7.81 24.43 9.27
C GLY A 42 -7.54 23.38 10.34
N VAL A 43 -7.12 22.18 9.94
CA VAL A 43 -6.74 21.12 10.87
C VAL A 43 -5.32 21.36 11.35
N LEU A 44 -5.10 21.37 12.68
CA LEU A 44 -3.78 21.56 13.27
C LEU A 44 -2.81 20.44 12.87
N LEU A 45 -1.53 20.75 12.66
CA LEU A 45 -0.50 19.83 12.18
C LEU A 45 -0.46 18.48 12.93
N GLY A 46 -0.54 18.48 14.25
CA GLY A 46 -0.57 17.26 15.05
C GLY A 46 -1.84 16.42 14.82
N HIS A 47 -2.97 17.09 14.60
CA HIS A 47 -4.25 16.44 14.29
C HIS A 47 -4.27 15.89 12.86
N ARG A 48 -3.66 16.59 11.89
CA ARG A 48 -3.46 16.09 10.52
C ARG A 48 -2.71 14.78 10.52
N ARG A 49 -1.57 14.70 11.17
CA ARG A 49 -0.78 13.46 11.27
C ARG A 49 -1.54 12.32 11.92
N LYS A 50 -2.38 12.64 12.92
CA LYS A 50 -3.24 11.64 13.57
C LYS A 50 -4.33 11.14 12.62
N MET A 51 -4.95 12.04 11.85
CA MET A 51 -5.95 11.70 10.84
C MET A 51 -5.33 10.88 9.69
N LEU A 52 -4.22 11.32 9.11
CA LEU A 52 -3.53 10.61 8.03
C LEU A 52 -3.12 9.18 8.45
N ARG A 53 -2.63 8.99 9.69
CA ARG A 53 -2.36 7.66 10.22
C ARG A 53 -3.63 6.83 10.34
N ALA A 54 -4.70 7.40 10.88
CA ALA A 54 -5.98 6.71 11.02
C ALA A 54 -6.63 6.39 9.67
N ILE A 55 -6.43 7.21 8.64
CA ILE A 55 -6.84 6.93 7.25
C ILE A 55 -6.03 5.78 6.69
N ALA A 56 -4.72 5.74 6.90
CA ALA A 56 -3.89 4.61 6.51
C ALA A 56 -4.34 3.31 7.22
N ASP A 57 -4.73 3.39 8.51
CA ASP A 57 -5.27 2.26 9.27
C ASP A 57 -6.67 1.85 8.77
N LEU A 58 -7.53 2.80 8.33
CA LEU A 58 -8.82 2.49 7.68
C LEU A 58 -8.62 1.77 6.35
N ASN A 59 -7.72 2.26 5.50
CA ASN A 59 -7.37 1.59 4.25
C ASN A 59 -6.81 0.19 4.52
N HIS A 60 -6.09 0.01 5.62
CA HIS A 60 -5.63 -1.30 6.10
C HIS A 60 -6.80 -2.16 6.60
N ALA A 61 -7.74 -1.57 7.32
CA ALA A 61 -8.90 -2.26 7.89
C ALA A 61 -9.95 -2.61 6.81
N GLU A 62 -10.17 -1.77 5.80
CA GLU A 62 -11.04 -2.09 4.65
C GLU A 62 -10.46 -3.21 3.79
N LEU A 63 -9.13 -3.26 3.63
CA LEU A 63 -8.45 -4.38 2.96
C LEU A 63 -8.49 -5.69 3.80
N ILE A 64 -8.67 -5.58 5.13
CA ILE A 64 -8.85 -6.74 6.04
C ILE A 64 -10.35 -7.02 6.27
N ALA A 65 -11.19 -5.99 6.21
CA ALA A 65 -12.61 -6.02 6.56
C ALA A 65 -13.55 -5.84 5.35
N ALA A 66 -13.08 -5.99 4.11
CA ALA A 66 -14.01 -6.47 3.11
C ALA A 66 -14.63 -7.71 3.73
N PRO A 67 -15.95 -7.72 4.11
CA PRO A 67 -16.54 -8.91 4.63
C PRO A 67 -16.41 -9.93 3.50
N VAL A 68 -15.45 -10.84 3.64
CA VAL A 68 -15.50 -12.09 2.93
C VAL A 68 -16.76 -12.71 3.52
N SER A 69 -17.88 -12.53 2.83
CA SER A 69 -19.07 -13.30 3.14
C SER A 69 -18.58 -14.73 3.27
N PRO A 70 -18.97 -15.49 4.32
CA PRO A 70 -18.49 -16.87 4.46
C PRO A 70 -18.79 -17.75 3.24
N HIS A 71 -19.53 -17.22 2.26
CA HIS A 71 -19.86 -17.83 0.98
C HIS A 71 -18.92 -17.43 -0.18
N ASP A 72 -18.07 -16.38 -0.01
CA ASP A 72 -17.19 -15.88 -1.07
C ASP A 72 -15.70 -16.20 -0.82
N ALA A 73 -15.37 -16.82 0.31
CA ALA A 73 -14.00 -17.29 0.57
C ALA A 73 -13.68 -18.48 -0.34
N GLU A 74 -13.00 -18.20 -1.45
CA GLU A 74 -12.61 -19.22 -2.41
C GLU A 74 -11.20 -19.75 -2.09
N ARG A 75 -11.06 -21.08 -2.06
CA ARG A 75 -9.75 -21.70 -1.97
C ARG A 75 -9.17 -21.84 -3.38
N ARG A 76 -8.08 -21.13 -3.62
CA ARG A 76 -7.36 -21.16 -4.89
C ARG A 76 -5.91 -21.57 -4.70
N HIS A 77 -5.39 -22.29 -5.66
CA HIS A 77 -3.94 -22.52 -5.75
C HIS A 77 -3.32 -21.28 -6.41
N LEU A 78 -2.54 -20.53 -5.66
CA LEU A 78 -1.91 -19.30 -6.12
C LEU A 78 -0.40 -19.37 -5.95
N THR A 79 0.30 -18.56 -6.71
CA THR A 79 1.69 -18.23 -6.44
C THR A 79 1.74 -16.84 -5.83
N VAL A 80 2.31 -16.75 -4.63
CA VAL A 80 2.44 -15.53 -3.86
C VAL A 80 3.87 -15.04 -3.98
N MET A 81 4.05 -13.77 -4.30
CA MET A 81 5.35 -13.08 -4.29
C MET A 81 5.34 -12.02 -3.20
N PHE A 82 6.39 -11.98 -2.42
CA PHE A 82 6.68 -10.92 -1.47
C PHE A 82 7.99 -10.24 -1.84
N CYS A 83 7.95 -8.92 -2.05
CA CYS A 83 9.12 -8.10 -2.32
C CYS A 83 9.34 -7.17 -1.14
N ASP A 84 10.60 -6.98 -0.72
CA ASP A 84 10.97 -6.16 0.41
C ASP A 84 12.24 -5.37 0.10
N LEU A 85 12.27 -4.10 0.50
CA LEU A 85 13.40 -3.20 0.23
C LEU A 85 14.55 -3.51 1.21
N VAL A 86 15.70 -3.92 0.68
CA VAL A 86 16.86 -4.25 1.52
C VAL A 86 17.42 -3.00 2.18
N GLY A 87 17.56 -3.06 3.51
CA GLY A 87 18.17 -1.98 4.28
C GLY A 87 17.30 -0.73 4.43
N SER A 88 15.99 -0.80 4.20
CA SER A 88 15.06 0.32 4.31
C SER A 88 15.13 1.05 5.65
N THR A 89 15.32 0.32 6.75
CA THR A 89 15.47 0.90 8.10
C THR A 89 16.76 1.75 8.21
N ALA A 90 17.88 1.27 7.66
CA ALA A 90 19.13 2.01 7.64
C ALA A 90 19.04 3.22 6.70
N LEU A 91 18.34 3.06 5.57
CA LEU A 91 18.11 4.12 4.59
C LEU A 91 17.24 5.24 5.20
N SER A 92 16.17 4.89 5.93
CA SER A 92 15.29 5.85 6.60
C SER A 92 15.97 6.62 7.75
N ALA A 93 17.07 6.09 8.30
CA ALA A 93 17.88 6.79 9.30
C ALA A 93 18.87 7.80 8.68
N ARG A 94 19.15 7.70 7.37
CA ARG A 94 20.13 8.51 6.63
C ARG A 94 19.49 9.55 5.72
N LEU A 95 18.32 9.25 5.18
CA LEU A 95 17.58 10.14 4.28
C LEU A 95 16.58 10.99 5.06
N ASP A 96 16.32 12.18 4.54
CA ASP A 96 15.18 12.97 4.99
C ASP A 96 13.87 12.22 4.66
N PRO A 97 12.79 12.43 5.45
CA PRO A 97 11.51 11.75 5.24
C PRO A 97 10.93 11.89 3.84
N GLU A 98 11.15 13.04 3.20
CA GLU A 98 10.69 13.34 1.84
C GLU A 98 11.46 12.51 0.80
N ASP A 99 12.79 12.45 0.92
CA ASP A 99 13.63 11.65 0.04
C ASP A 99 13.37 10.15 0.21
N MET A 100 13.17 9.68 1.44
CA MET A 100 12.78 8.30 1.70
C MET A 100 11.42 7.95 1.09
N TRP A 101 10.46 8.89 1.14
CA TRP A 101 9.16 8.69 0.51
C TRP A 101 9.27 8.60 -1.02
N GLU A 102 10.10 9.42 -1.65
CA GLU A 102 10.39 9.34 -3.09
C GLU A 102 10.99 7.98 -3.48
N VAL A 103 11.94 7.47 -2.69
CA VAL A 103 12.54 6.14 -2.90
C VAL A 103 11.49 5.05 -2.82
N ILE A 104 10.65 5.04 -1.78
CA ILE A 104 9.58 4.04 -1.60
C ILE A 104 8.58 4.11 -2.76
N ARG A 105 8.20 5.31 -3.18
CA ARG A 105 7.26 5.52 -4.28
C ARG A 105 7.82 4.97 -5.59
N ALA A 106 9.07 5.32 -5.92
CA ALA A 106 9.73 4.86 -7.14
C ALA A 106 9.89 3.33 -7.15
N TYR A 107 10.31 2.75 -6.02
CA TYR A 107 10.41 1.31 -5.82
C TYR A 107 9.07 0.61 -6.04
N ARG A 108 7.99 1.09 -5.40
CA ARG A 108 6.65 0.50 -5.54
C ARG A 108 6.14 0.59 -6.98
N ALA A 109 6.36 1.72 -7.65
CA ALA A 109 5.94 1.90 -9.04
C ALA A 109 6.67 0.93 -9.98
N ALA A 110 7.99 0.78 -9.83
CA ALA A 110 8.79 -0.12 -10.63
C ALA A 110 8.37 -1.60 -10.42
N CYS A 111 8.20 -2.01 -9.17
CA CYS A 111 7.71 -3.37 -8.86
C CYS A 111 6.32 -3.62 -9.43
N ALA A 112 5.37 -2.71 -9.23
CA ALA A 112 4.01 -2.87 -9.71
C ALA A 112 3.94 -2.97 -11.24
N GLN A 113 4.73 -2.16 -11.94
CA GLN A 113 4.82 -2.20 -13.39
C GLN A 113 5.31 -3.56 -13.90
N VAL A 114 6.39 -4.08 -13.32
CA VAL A 114 6.93 -5.39 -13.72
C VAL A 114 5.94 -6.51 -13.39
N ILE A 115 5.40 -6.55 -12.16
CA ILE A 115 4.44 -7.56 -11.72
C ILE A 115 3.24 -7.61 -12.67
N THR A 116 2.69 -6.45 -13.04
CA THR A 116 1.54 -6.36 -13.96
C THR A 116 1.88 -6.86 -15.38
N THR A 117 3.12 -6.67 -15.85
CA THR A 117 3.57 -7.17 -17.17
C THR A 117 3.50 -8.70 -17.26
N TYR A 118 3.60 -9.39 -16.13
CA TYR A 118 3.50 -10.84 -16.03
C TYR A 118 2.10 -11.32 -15.56
N ASP A 119 1.07 -10.51 -15.70
CA ASP A 119 -0.31 -10.77 -15.23
C ASP A 119 -0.41 -11.04 -13.72
N GLY A 120 0.56 -10.56 -12.95
CA GLY A 120 0.51 -10.54 -11.50
C GLY A 120 -0.35 -9.39 -10.98
N ALA A 121 -1.03 -9.61 -9.88
CA ALA A 121 -1.82 -8.60 -9.20
C ALA A 121 -1.13 -8.16 -7.91
N VAL A 122 -0.85 -6.86 -7.76
CA VAL A 122 -0.39 -6.32 -6.48
C VAL A 122 -1.56 -6.34 -5.51
N ALA A 123 -1.47 -7.19 -4.48
CA ALA A 123 -2.52 -7.38 -3.51
C ALA A 123 -2.46 -6.32 -2.40
N ARG A 124 -1.25 -5.99 -1.94
CA ARG A 124 -1.07 -5.07 -0.80
C ARG A 124 0.34 -4.49 -0.73
N PHE A 125 0.43 -3.27 -0.21
CA PHE A 125 1.67 -2.68 0.30
C PHE A 125 1.71 -2.81 1.83
N ILE A 126 2.79 -3.36 2.37
CA ILE A 126 2.97 -3.60 3.81
C ILE A 126 4.27 -2.90 4.23
N GLY A 127 4.16 -1.66 4.72
CA GLY A 127 5.34 -0.82 4.92
C GLY A 127 6.07 -0.59 3.59
N ASP A 128 7.33 -0.96 3.49
CA ASP A 128 8.13 -1.00 2.26
C ASP A 128 7.98 -2.32 1.49
N GLY A 129 7.26 -3.30 2.05
CA GLY A 129 6.99 -4.58 1.41
C GLY A 129 5.83 -4.53 0.42
N ILE A 130 5.88 -5.40 -0.58
CA ILE A 130 4.85 -5.59 -1.61
C ILE A 130 4.43 -7.04 -1.61
N LEU A 131 3.13 -7.29 -1.46
CA LEU A 131 2.52 -8.59 -1.63
C LEU A 131 1.82 -8.64 -2.97
N ALA A 132 2.15 -9.64 -3.80
CA ALA A 132 1.55 -9.84 -5.10
C ALA A 132 1.10 -11.29 -5.29
N TYR A 133 0.06 -11.47 -6.09
CA TYR A 133 -0.50 -12.76 -6.44
C TYR A 133 -0.37 -13.02 -7.94
N PHE A 134 -0.03 -14.26 -8.29
CA PHE A 134 -0.13 -14.81 -9.64
C PHE A 134 -1.13 -15.95 -9.59
N GLY A 135 -2.08 -15.96 -10.54
CA GLY A 135 -3.23 -16.87 -10.53
C GLY A 135 -4.52 -16.26 -9.96
N TYR A 136 -4.51 -14.95 -9.67
CA TYR A 136 -5.70 -14.22 -9.22
C TYR A 136 -5.75 -12.81 -9.85
N PRO A 137 -6.90 -12.33 -10.31
CA PRO A 137 -8.22 -13.03 -10.38
C PRO A 137 -8.29 -14.10 -11.46
N ARG A 138 -7.33 -14.14 -12.37
CA ARG A 138 -7.26 -15.08 -13.49
C ARG A 138 -6.08 -16.04 -13.29
N ALA A 139 -6.35 -17.36 -13.35
CA ALA A 139 -5.34 -18.38 -13.23
C ALA A 139 -4.74 -18.76 -14.60
N HIS A 140 -3.44 -19.03 -14.62
CA HIS A 140 -2.70 -19.57 -15.78
C HIS A 140 -1.93 -20.81 -15.34
N GLU A 141 -1.64 -21.71 -16.27
CA GLU A 141 -0.89 -22.92 -15.97
C GLU A 141 0.57 -22.64 -15.55
N ASP A 142 1.11 -21.50 -16.00
CA ASP A 142 2.48 -21.07 -15.80
C ASP A 142 2.65 -19.96 -14.72
N ASP A 143 1.69 -19.77 -13.83
CA ASP A 143 1.71 -18.70 -12.82
C ASP A 143 2.98 -18.70 -11.95
N ALA A 144 3.48 -19.88 -11.57
CA ALA A 144 4.72 -19.99 -10.80
C ALA A 144 5.94 -19.53 -11.62
N GLU A 145 5.99 -19.85 -12.91
CA GLU A 145 7.07 -19.42 -13.81
C GLU A 145 7.00 -17.91 -14.06
N ARG A 146 5.80 -17.37 -14.27
CA ARG A 146 5.56 -15.93 -14.40
C ARG A 146 6.03 -15.17 -13.16
N ALA A 147 5.73 -15.67 -11.98
CA ALA A 147 6.19 -15.08 -10.73
C ALA A 147 7.73 -15.04 -10.63
N VAL A 148 8.40 -16.14 -11.01
CA VAL A 148 9.87 -16.17 -11.00
C VAL A 148 10.46 -15.20 -12.01
N ARG A 149 9.93 -15.16 -13.23
CA ARG A 149 10.37 -14.20 -14.26
C ARG A 149 10.16 -12.76 -13.82
N ALA A 150 8.98 -12.46 -13.28
CA ALA A 150 8.69 -11.15 -12.71
C ALA A 150 9.68 -10.78 -11.59
N GLY A 151 10.01 -11.73 -10.70
CA GLY A 151 10.98 -11.49 -9.64
C GLY A 151 12.36 -11.15 -10.16
N LEU A 152 12.84 -11.83 -11.19
CA LEU A 152 14.14 -11.54 -11.83
C LEU A 152 14.14 -10.14 -12.49
N ASP A 153 13.05 -9.80 -13.18
CA ASP A 153 12.93 -8.49 -13.82
C ASP A 153 12.73 -7.36 -12.80
N VAL A 154 12.07 -7.62 -11.67
CA VAL A 154 12.01 -6.67 -10.55
C VAL A 154 13.42 -6.38 -10.03
N ILE A 155 14.25 -7.41 -9.79
CA ILE A 155 15.63 -7.22 -9.35
C ILE A 155 16.41 -6.37 -10.35
N ALA A 156 16.26 -6.66 -11.64
CA ALA A 156 16.94 -5.91 -12.71
C ALA A 156 16.45 -4.46 -12.82
N ALA A 157 15.15 -4.22 -12.63
CA ALA A 157 14.55 -2.89 -12.67
C ALA A 157 14.98 -2.04 -11.47
N ILE A 158 14.96 -2.64 -10.26
CA ILE A 158 15.37 -1.95 -9.03
C ILE A 158 16.85 -1.63 -9.04
N GLY A 159 17.71 -2.51 -9.57
CA GLY A 159 19.15 -2.24 -9.72
C GLY A 159 19.48 -1.10 -10.69
N LYS A 160 18.53 -0.69 -11.54
CA LYS A 160 18.67 0.46 -12.46
C LYS A 160 17.93 1.71 -11.96
N LEU A 161 17.27 1.62 -10.81
CA LEU A 161 16.48 2.71 -10.29
C LEU A 161 17.39 3.85 -9.82
N GLU A 162 17.37 4.96 -10.53
CA GLU A 162 18.04 6.18 -10.12
C GLU A 162 17.26 6.80 -8.96
N THR A 163 17.82 6.73 -7.78
CA THR A 163 17.26 7.33 -6.57
C THR A 163 18.30 8.22 -5.90
N ARG A 164 17.86 9.06 -4.98
CA ARG A 164 18.76 9.87 -4.14
C ARG A 164 19.56 9.05 -3.13
N ALA A 165 19.34 7.74 -3.08
CA ALA A 165 20.18 6.83 -2.30
C ALA A 165 21.51 6.61 -3.05
N GLU A 166 22.59 7.21 -2.55
CA GLU A 166 23.93 7.17 -3.17
C GLU A 166 24.45 5.73 -3.41
N GLU A 167 24.05 4.77 -2.59
CA GLU A 167 24.48 3.37 -2.66
C GLU A 167 23.58 2.50 -3.54
N GLY A 168 22.55 3.09 -4.20
CA GLY A 168 21.51 2.35 -4.90
C GLY A 168 20.57 1.62 -3.95
N VAL A 169 19.54 0.99 -4.52
CA VAL A 169 18.54 0.20 -3.77
C VAL A 169 18.57 -1.24 -4.24
N ALA A 170 18.32 -2.16 -3.32
CA ALA A 170 18.21 -3.58 -3.61
C ALA A 170 16.90 -4.13 -3.06
N VAL A 171 16.41 -5.20 -3.66
CA VAL A 171 15.17 -5.86 -3.25
C VAL A 171 15.44 -7.30 -2.85
N ARG A 172 14.73 -7.76 -1.83
CA ARG A 172 14.63 -9.18 -1.45
C ARG A 172 13.28 -9.69 -1.92
N ILE A 173 13.26 -10.85 -2.59
CA ILE A 173 12.04 -11.45 -3.13
C ILE A 173 11.90 -12.86 -2.58
N ALA A 174 10.72 -13.19 -2.13
CA ALA A 174 10.30 -14.55 -1.78
C ALA A 174 9.09 -14.93 -2.62
N ILE A 175 9.08 -16.17 -3.14
CA ILE A 175 7.99 -16.71 -3.96
C ILE A 175 7.60 -18.06 -3.40
N ALA A 176 6.31 -18.29 -3.24
CA ALA A 176 5.76 -19.56 -2.80
C ALA A 176 4.44 -19.87 -3.51
N SER A 177 4.23 -21.11 -3.89
CA SER A 177 2.96 -21.58 -4.47
C SER A 177 2.24 -22.47 -3.46
N GLY A 178 0.94 -22.32 -3.35
CA GLY A 178 0.15 -23.11 -2.43
C GLY A 178 -1.33 -22.76 -2.46
N LEU A 179 -2.09 -23.46 -1.63
CA LEU A 179 -3.51 -23.22 -1.45
C LEU A 179 -3.71 -22.00 -0.55
N VAL A 180 -4.38 -20.99 -1.05
CA VAL A 180 -4.67 -19.73 -0.37
C VAL A 180 -6.18 -19.52 -0.33
N VAL A 181 -6.67 -18.85 0.70
CA VAL A 181 -8.05 -18.35 0.77
C VAL A 181 -8.02 -16.88 0.36
N VAL A 182 -8.75 -16.55 -0.68
CA VAL A 182 -8.88 -15.20 -1.26
C VAL A 182 -10.33 -14.77 -1.25
#